data_e99977d48648a73ff77cbefcee8a066c
#
_entry.id   e99977d48648a73ff77cbefcee8a066c
#
_cell.length_a   1.000
_cell.length_b   1.000
_cell.length_c   1.000
_cell.angle_alpha   90.00
_cell.angle_beta   90.00
_cell.angle_gamma   90.00
#
_symmetry.space_group_name_H-M   'P 1'
#
loop_
_entity.id
_entity.type
_entity.pdbx_description
1 polymer ?
#
loop_
_entity_poly.entity_id
_entity_poly.type
_entity_poly.pdbx_seq_one_letter_code
_entity_poly.pdbx_strand_id
1 'polypeptide(L)'
;MSQLELDPTAAGASPRRPGRRARTSVFWLSLPLAVVSVGVFVLPLTGLLPAAGQDLAATRQPPALLPGGTWAHPLGTDKLGQDVLTQFVTAGRLTIVIGLVGALVAIGPGTLLGVLAGYFRGWVDRVVSVLIDAQLALPFILVALAIIANRGSSLPVLFVVLALTGWAVCARVTRSATMAIRERQFVFGLRAAGASEPRIVFRHVLPNLAGTTVALGTLQVGTAILVESALSFLGLGVVPPMNSWGSMLASGQDELGQAWWIAFFPGLAITLLVLLVNLLGDALLTHHDPRKARR
;
A
#
# COMPACT_ATOMS: atom_id res chain seq x y z
N MET A 1 -13.54 51.06 -29.45
CA MET A 1 -13.67 51.16 -27.98
C MET A 1 -14.90 50.35 -27.59
N SER A 2 -14.74 49.08 -27.29
CA SER A 2 -15.83 48.22 -26.84
C SER A 2 -15.64 47.99 -25.33
N GLN A 3 -16.64 48.36 -24.59
CA GLN A 3 -16.71 48.27 -23.14
C GLN A 3 -16.76 46.76 -22.75
N LEU A 4 -15.76 46.27 -22.01
CA LEU A 4 -15.81 45.00 -21.31
C LEU A 4 -16.75 45.18 -20.10
N GLU A 5 -18.02 44.78 -20.27
CA GLU A 5 -18.96 44.63 -19.16
C GLU A 5 -18.47 43.52 -18.24
N LEU A 6 -17.95 43.90 -17.08
CA LEU A 6 -17.62 42.97 -15.99
C LEU A 6 -18.95 42.47 -15.41
N ASP A 7 -19.28 41.21 -15.64
CA ASP A 7 -20.42 40.51 -15.04
C ASP A 7 -20.25 40.42 -13.51
N PRO A 8 -21.07 41.16 -12.71
CA PRO A 8 -20.95 41.15 -11.25
C PRO A 8 -21.42 39.85 -10.58
N THR A 9 -21.93 38.89 -11.34
CA THR A 9 -22.43 37.60 -10.77
C THR A 9 -21.34 36.56 -10.49
N ALA A 10 -20.09 36.82 -10.92
CA ALA A 10 -18.96 35.86 -10.68
C ALA A 10 -18.36 35.88 -9.25
N ALA A 11 -18.79 36.82 -8.39
CA ALA A 11 -18.16 37.04 -7.07
C ALA A 11 -18.73 36.22 -5.93
N GLY A 12 -19.68 35.29 -6.17
CA GLY A 12 -20.42 34.60 -5.10
C GLY A 12 -20.30 33.07 -5.03
N ALA A 13 -19.35 32.42 -5.73
CA ALA A 13 -19.21 30.99 -5.68
C ALA A 13 -18.51 30.60 -4.38
N SER A 14 -19.27 30.32 -3.31
CA SER A 14 -18.78 29.67 -2.10
C SER A 14 -18.13 28.32 -2.45
N PRO A 15 -17.03 27.92 -1.79
CA PRO A 15 -16.40 26.64 -2.04
C PRO A 15 -17.42 25.52 -1.76
N ARG A 16 -17.93 24.88 -2.81
CA ARG A 16 -18.85 23.75 -2.67
C ARG A 16 -18.11 22.65 -1.93
N ARG A 17 -18.66 22.24 -0.77
CA ARG A 17 -18.19 21.09 0.01
C ARG A 17 -18.14 19.85 -0.88
N PRO A 18 -17.14 18.97 -0.71
CA PRO A 18 -17.01 17.74 -1.50
C PRO A 18 -18.33 16.97 -1.50
N GLY A 19 -18.78 16.58 -2.68
CA GLY A 19 -20.13 16.04 -2.88
C GLY A 19 -20.35 14.80 -2.01
N ARG A 20 -21.57 14.62 -1.49
CA ARG A 20 -22.00 13.48 -0.68
C ARG A 20 -21.54 12.12 -1.25
N ARG A 21 -21.49 11.95 -2.58
CA ARG A 21 -21.07 10.73 -3.28
C ARG A 21 -19.60 10.33 -3.01
N ALA A 22 -18.67 11.28 -2.92
CA ALA A 22 -17.27 10.95 -2.64
C ALA A 22 -17.04 10.52 -1.19
N ARG A 23 -17.76 11.08 -0.24
CA ARG A 23 -17.73 10.65 1.18
C ARG A 23 -18.33 9.26 1.36
N THR A 24 -19.41 8.97 0.64
CA THR A 24 -20.08 7.66 0.70
C THR A 24 -19.20 6.55 0.12
N SER A 25 -18.50 6.80 -0.99
CA SER A 25 -17.60 5.78 -1.58
C SER A 25 -16.41 5.45 -0.69
N VAL A 26 -15.76 6.43 -0.05
CA VAL A 26 -14.67 6.19 0.90
C VAL A 26 -15.15 5.35 2.08
N PHE A 27 -16.33 5.67 2.65
CA PHE A 27 -16.89 4.92 3.76
C PHE A 27 -17.19 3.45 3.39
N TRP A 28 -17.85 3.20 2.25
CA TRP A 28 -18.18 1.84 1.84
C TRP A 28 -16.96 1.00 1.45
N LEU A 29 -15.86 1.61 1.01
CA LEU A 29 -14.62 0.92 0.71
C LEU A 29 -13.76 0.67 1.96
N SER A 30 -13.79 1.58 2.93
CA SER A 30 -13.04 1.41 4.17
C SER A 30 -13.66 0.36 5.10
N LEU A 31 -14.98 0.14 5.02
CA LEU A 31 -15.67 -0.80 5.89
C LEU A 31 -15.18 -2.27 5.71
N PRO A 32 -15.16 -2.87 4.50
CA PRO A 32 -14.66 -4.24 4.34
C PRO A 32 -13.16 -4.34 4.68
N LEU A 33 -12.37 -3.31 4.37
CA LEU A 33 -10.96 -3.27 4.75
C LEU A 33 -10.78 -3.27 6.27
N ALA A 34 -11.58 -2.48 6.98
CA ALA A 34 -11.58 -2.46 8.45
C ALA A 34 -12.04 -3.80 9.02
N VAL A 35 -13.09 -4.41 8.48
CA VAL A 35 -13.61 -5.72 8.91
C VAL A 35 -12.55 -6.81 8.75
N VAL A 36 -11.87 -6.88 7.59
CA VAL A 36 -10.79 -7.85 7.37
C VAL A 36 -9.63 -7.59 8.32
N SER A 37 -9.19 -6.33 8.45
CA SER A 37 -8.08 -5.97 9.35
C SER A 37 -8.43 -6.29 10.81
N VAL A 38 -9.58 -5.85 11.30
CA VAL A 38 -10.03 -6.13 12.67
C VAL A 38 -10.18 -7.64 12.89
N GLY A 39 -10.79 -8.36 11.95
CA GLY A 39 -10.93 -9.81 12.01
C GLY A 39 -9.61 -10.52 12.20
N VAL A 40 -8.62 -10.21 11.35
CA VAL A 40 -7.29 -10.80 11.38
C VAL A 40 -6.54 -10.47 12.69
N PHE A 41 -6.72 -9.28 13.28
CA PHE A 41 -6.05 -8.91 14.52
C PHE A 41 -6.78 -9.37 15.78
N VAL A 42 -8.12 -9.41 15.78
CA VAL A 42 -8.92 -9.71 16.96
C VAL A 42 -9.21 -11.22 17.10
N LEU A 43 -9.49 -11.92 15.99
CA LEU A 43 -9.88 -13.34 16.03
C LEU A 43 -8.87 -14.24 16.78
N PRO A 44 -7.54 -14.08 16.62
CA PRO A 44 -6.59 -14.88 17.40
C PRO A 44 -6.61 -14.62 18.91
N LEU A 45 -7.14 -13.47 19.35
CA LEU A 45 -7.21 -13.11 20.76
C LEU A 45 -8.46 -13.68 21.44
N THR A 46 -9.46 -14.11 20.68
CA THR A 46 -10.74 -14.59 21.18
C THR A 46 -10.69 -16.05 21.62
N GLY A 47 -9.64 -16.80 21.25
CA GLY A 47 -9.57 -18.26 21.47
C GLY A 47 -10.56 -19.08 20.62
N LEU A 48 -11.24 -18.45 19.65
CA LEU A 48 -12.20 -19.12 18.75
C LEU A 48 -11.51 -19.87 17.59
N LEU A 49 -10.22 -19.61 17.37
CA LEU A 49 -9.48 -20.33 16.32
C LEU A 49 -9.14 -21.75 16.81
N PRO A 50 -9.18 -22.75 15.91
CA PRO A 50 -8.68 -24.08 16.18
C PRO A 50 -7.24 -24.01 16.73
N ALA A 51 -6.89 -24.96 17.58
CA ALA A 51 -5.54 -25.01 18.14
C ALA A 51 -4.50 -25.06 17.01
N ALA A 52 -3.45 -24.27 17.15
CA ALA A 52 -2.30 -24.30 16.23
C ALA A 52 -1.49 -25.59 16.52
N GLY A 53 -1.95 -26.71 15.99
CA GLY A 53 -1.31 -28.02 16.13
C GLY A 53 -1.22 -28.74 14.80
N GLN A 54 -0.40 -29.78 14.75
CA GLN A 54 -0.34 -30.71 13.62
C GLN A 54 -1.15 -31.95 13.97
N ASP A 55 -2.14 -32.28 13.16
CA ASP A 55 -2.88 -33.53 13.22
C ASP A 55 -2.61 -34.36 11.96
N LEU A 56 -1.63 -35.23 12.04
CA LEU A 56 -1.25 -36.09 10.91
C LEU A 56 -2.37 -37.05 10.47
N ALA A 57 -3.41 -37.25 11.28
CA ALA A 57 -4.59 -38.02 10.89
C ALA A 57 -5.56 -37.22 10.03
N ALA A 58 -5.49 -35.88 10.08
CA ALA A 58 -6.37 -34.97 9.36
C ALA A 58 -5.63 -34.22 8.21
N THR A 59 -4.65 -34.87 7.55
CA THR A 59 -3.90 -34.26 6.45
C THR A 59 -4.78 -34.06 5.22
N ARG A 60 -4.69 -32.88 4.58
CA ARG A 60 -5.44 -32.51 3.36
C ARG A 60 -6.95 -32.70 3.49
N GLN A 61 -7.49 -32.50 4.69
CA GLN A 61 -8.93 -32.56 4.89
C GLN A 61 -9.60 -31.38 4.17
N PRO A 62 -10.63 -31.62 3.35
CA PRO A 62 -11.27 -30.55 2.61
C PRO A 62 -12.03 -29.56 3.52
N PRO A 63 -12.30 -28.34 3.04
CA PRO A 63 -13.15 -27.36 3.73
C PRO A 63 -14.51 -27.91 4.11
N ALA A 64 -15.10 -27.41 5.19
CA ALA A 64 -16.35 -27.91 5.78
C ALA A 64 -17.54 -27.98 4.80
N LEU A 65 -17.57 -27.16 3.77
CA LEU A 65 -18.64 -27.12 2.76
C LEU A 65 -18.45 -28.17 1.64
N LEU A 66 -17.33 -28.90 1.62
CA LEU A 66 -17.06 -29.93 0.61
C LEU A 66 -17.27 -31.34 1.20
N PRO A 67 -17.54 -32.36 0.35
CA PRO A 67 -17.65 -33.74 0.79
C PRO A 67 -16.37 -34.20 1.52
N GLY A 68 -16.53 -34.74 2.74
CA GLY A 68 -15.42 -35.15 3.59
C GLY A 68 -14.86 -34.04 4.50
N GLY A 69 -15.37 -32.81 4.39
CA GLY A 69 -15.01 -31.70 5.27
C GLY A 69 -15.70 -31.75 6.64
N THR A 70 -15.12 -31.07 7.62
CA THR A 70 -15.66 -30.95 8.98
C THR A 70 -15.62 -29.50 9.47
N TRP A 71 -16.54 -29.14 10.35
CA TRP A 71 -16.54 -27.81 10.98
C TRP A 71 -15.41 -27.62 12.00
N ALA A 72 -14.68 -28.70 12.35
CA ALA A 72 -13.44 -28.57 13.12
C ALA A 72 -12.35 -27.82 12.32
N HIS A 73 -12.38 -27.96 11.01
CA HIS A 73 -11.46 -27.28 10.08
C HIS A 73 -12.25 -26.56 8.98
N PRO A 74 -12.80 -25.34 9.24
CA PRO A 74 -13.72 -24.67 8.31
C PRO A 74 -13.15 -24.41 6.91
N LEU A 75 -11.86 -24.09 6.80
CA LEU A 75 -11.14 -23.91 5.53
C LEU A 75 -10.28 -25.13 5.13
N GLY A 76 -10.46 -26.26 5.82
CA GLY A 76 -9.68 -27.46 5.61
C GLY A 76 -8.33 -27.45 6.31
N THR A 77 -7.50 -28.47 6.02
CA THR A 77 -6.15 -28.63 6.56
C THR A 77 -5.10 -28.69 5.45
N ASP A 78 -3.85 -28.47 5.83
CA ASP A 78 -2.71 -28.57 4.93
C ASP A 78 -2.11 -30.00 4.92
N LYS A 79 -0.96 -30.16 4.26
CA LYS A 79 -0.21 -31.42 4.18
C LYS A 79 0.31 -31.93 5.52
N LEU A 80 0.40 -31.09 6.52
CA LEU A 80 0.83 -31.42 7.89
C LEU A 80 -0.34 -31.57 8.86
N GLY A 81 -1.59 -31.49 8.35
CA GLY A 81 -2.81 -31.49 9.17
C GLY A 81 -3.01 -30.21 9.98
N GLN A 82 -2.32 -29.13 9.62
CA GLN A 82 -2.53 -27.85 10.27
C GLN A 82 -3.78 -27.15 9.72
N ASP A 83 -4.53 -26.51 10.61
CA ASP A 83 -5.77 -25.79 10.25
C ASP A 83 -5.46 -24.58 9.35
N VAL A 84 -6.05 -24.55 8.14
CA VAL A 84 -5.82 -23.49 7.16
C VAL A 84 -6.44 -22.16 7.61
N LEU A 85 -7.56 -22.17 8.37
CA LEU A 85 -8.15 -20.92 8.89
C LEU A 85 -7.22 -20.23 9.89
N THR A 86 -6.65 -21.00 10.81
CA THR A 86 -5.69 -20.49 11.80
C THR A 86 -4.44 -19.94 11.14
N GLN A 87 -3.89 -20.67 10.15
CA GLN A 87 -2.76 -20.17 9.36
C GLN A 87 -3.13 -18.91 8.57
N PHE A 88 -4.28 -18.89 7.92
CA PHE A 88 -4.78 -17.76 7.13
C PHE A 88 -4.90 -16.48 7.96
N VAL A 89 -5.47 -16.58 9.16
CA VAL A 89 -5.64 -15.42 10.04
C VAL A 89 -4.29 -14.93 10.59
N THR A 90 -3.42 -15.83 11.02
CA THR A 90 -2.10 -15.47 11.55
C THR A 90 -1.19 -14.91 10.47
N ALA A 91 -1.16 -15.50 9.28
CA ALA A 91 -0.43 -15.01 8.12
C ALA A 91 -0.92 -13.64 7.64
N GLY A 92 -2.24 -13.40 7.69
CA GLY A 92 -2.84 -12.13 7.32
C GLY A 92 -2.37 -10.96 8.16
N ARG A 93 -2.13 -11.19 9.47
CA ARG A 93 -1.54 -10.16 10.35
C ARG A 93 -0.19 -9.68 9.81
N LEU A 94 0.68 -10.63 9.47
CA LEU A 94 2.01 -10.32 8.97
C LEU A 94 1.95 -9.64 7.60
N THR A 95 1.10 -10.13 6.69
CA THR A 95 0.91 -9.54 5.36
C THR A 95 0.46 -8.07 5.46
N ILE A 96 -0.52 -7.76 6.33
CA ILE A 96 -0.99 -6.38 6.54
C ILE A 96 0.11 -5.51 7.14
N VAL A 97 0.84 -6.00 8.15
CA VAL A 97 1.97 -5.27 8.75
C VAL A 97 3.05 -4.99 7.72
N ILE A 98 3.42 -5.98 6.90
CA ILE A 98 4.42 -5.80 5.83
C ILE A 98 3.94 -4.76 4.81
N GLY A 99 2.67 -4.81 4.41
CA GLY A 99 2.09 -3.82 3.51
C GLY A 99 2.17 -2.40 4.05
N LEU A 100 1.76 -2.19 5.32
CA LEU A 100 1.78 -0.87 5.97
C LEU A 100 3.21 -0.36 6.20
N VAL A 101 4.08 -1.17 6.80
CA VAL A 101 5.47 -0.78 7.07
C VAL A 101 6.24 -0.61 5.76
N GLY A 102 6.06 -1.52 4.79
CA GLY A 102 6.65 -1.43 3.46
C GLY A 102 6.28 -0.14 2.74
N ALA A 103 5.00 0.27 2.82
CA ALA A 103 4.57 1.56 2.30
C ALA A 103 5.25 2.73 3.01
N LEU A 104 5.32 2.72 4.34
CA LEU A 104 5.92 3.80 5.11
C LEU A 104 7.42 3.98 4.80
N VAL A 105 8.18 2.88 4.72
CA VAL A 105 9.63 2.94 4.41
C VAL A 105 9.91 3.35 2.95
N ALA A 106 8.94 3.21 2.06
CA ALA A 106 9.04 3.70 0.68
C ALA A 106 8.62 5.17 0.55
N ILE A 107 7.50 5.57 1.17
CA ILE A 107 6.92 6.91 1.06
C ILE A 107 7.77 7.95 1.79
N GLY A 108 8.28 7.63 2.98
CA GLY A 108 9.07 8.56 3.78
C GLY A 108 10.24 9.15 2.99
N PRO A 109 11.22 8.33 2.59
CA PRO A 109 12.35 8.79 1.78
C PRO A 109 11.91 9.36 0.42
N GLY A 110 10.95 8.71 -0.26
CA GLY A 110 10.44 9.16 -1.55
C GLY A 110 9.84 10.56 -1.49
N THR A 111 8.98 10.83 -0.51
CA THR A 111 8.39 12.16 -0.31
C THR A 111 9.46 13.19 0.03
N LEU A 112 10.39 12.86 0.94
CA LEU A 112 11.45 13.78 1.34
C LEU A 112 12.32 14.17 0.14
N LEU A 113 12.84 13.19 -0.60
CA LEU A 113 13.68 13.43 -1.77
C LEU A 113 12.91 14.15 -2.89
N GLY A 114 11.64 13.78 -3.11
CA GLY A 114 10.79 14.45 -4.08
C GLY A 114 10.52 15.91 -3.74
N VAL A 115 10.25 16.23 -2.46
CA VAL A 115 10.08 17.62 -2.01
C VAL A 115 11.37 18.41 -2.18
N LEU A 116 12.51 17.86 -1.76
CA LEU A 116 13.83 18.53 -1.90
C LEU A 116 14.14 18.82 -3.37
N ALA A 117 13.98 17.84 -4.24
CA ALA A 117 14.24 18.00 -5.68
C ALA A 117 13.29 19.02 -6.32
N GLY A 118 11.97 18.90 -6.08
CA GLY A 118 10.95 19.77 -6.68
C GLY A 118 11.02 21.21 -6.17
N TYR A 119 11.40 21.41 -4.91
CA TYR A 119 11.46 22.72 -4.31
C TYR A 119 12.76 23.48 -4.59
N PHE A 120 13.92 22.88 -4.33
CA PHE A 120 15.21 23.55 -4.49
C PHE A 120 15.69 23.61 -5.94
N ARG A 121 15.29 22.65 -6.79
CA ARG A 121 15.69 22.57 -8.20
C ARG A 121 17.21 22.45 -8.38
N GLY A 122 17.72 22.83 -9.54
CA GLY A 122 19.15 22.88 -9.84
C GLY A 122 19.86 21.54 -9.74
N TRP A 123 20.96 21.48 -9.00
CA TRP A 123 21.75 20.27 -8.86
C TRP A 123 21.05 19.17 -8.03
N VAL A 124 20.30 19.56 -6.98
CA VAL A 124 19.54 18.62 -6.16
C VAL A 124 18.53 17.86 -7.02
N ASP A 125 17.79 18.59 -7.84
CA ASP A 125 16.83 18.04 -8.78
C ASP A 125 17.48 17.08 -9.78
N ARG A 126 18.63 17.47 -10.33
CA ARG A 126 19.37 16.65 -11.30
C ARG A 126 19.83 15.33 -10.67
N VAL A 127 20.43 15.37 -9.48
CA VAL A 127 20.92 14.16 -8.78
C VAL A 127 19.75 13.24 -8.43
N VAL A 128 18.70 13.76 -7.81
CA VAL A 128 17.53 12.95 -7.44
C VAL A 128 16.86 12.36 -8.67
N SER A 129 16.72 13.12 -9.77
CA SER A 129 16.15 12.61 -11.02
C SER A 129 16.97 11.48 -11.62
N VAL A 130 18.30 11.59 -11.65
CA VAL A 130 19.19 10.51 -12.11
C VAL A 130 19.04 9.25 -11.25
N LEU A 131 18.97 9.42 -9.92
CA LEU A 131 18.76 8.27 -9.01
C LEU A 131 17.40 7.60 -9.24
N ILE A 132 16.33 8.39 -9.43
CA ILE A 132 15.01 7.88 -9.77
C ILE A 132 15.04 7.10 -11.09
N ASP A 133 15.65 7.68 -12.12
CA ASP A 133 15.70 7.06 -13.45
C ASP A 133 16.55 5.79 -13.44
N ALA A 134 17.70 5.79 -12.75
CA ALA A 134 18.54 4.61 -12.57
C ALA A 134 17.78 3.49 -11.84
N GLN A 135 17.06 3.82 -10.75
CA GLN A 135 16.28 2.83 -10.01
C GLN A 135 15.15 2.23 -10.85
N LEU A 136 14.45 3.04 -11.64
CA LEU A 136 13.31 2.58 -12.44
C LEU A 136 13.76 1.86 -13.74
N ALA A 137 14.99 2.03 -14.16
CA ALA A 137 15.59 1.28 -15.28
C ALA A 137 15.97 -0.16 -14.88
N LEU A 138 16.17 -0.42 -13.58
CA LEU A 138 16.54 -1.75 -13.11
C LEU A 138 15.30 -2.60 -12.85
N PRO A 139 15.23 -3.86 -13.36
CA PRO A 139 14.18 -4.79 -12.97
C PRO A 139 14.25 -5.06 -11.47
N PHE A 140 13.20 -4.66 -10.72
CA PHE A 140 13.20 -4.71 -9.26
C PHE A 140 13.46 -6.12 -8.71
N ILE A 141 12.96 -7.17 -9.40
CA ILE A 141 13.17 -8.57 -8.99
C ILE A 141 14.65 -8.92 -8.98
N LEU A 142 15.45 -8.44 -9.95
CA LEU A 142 16.89 -8.70 -9.97
C LEU A 142 17.60 -8.01 -8.82
N VAL A 143 17.20 -6.78 -8.48
CA VAL A 143 17.74 -6.05 -7.32
C VAL A 143 17.37 -6.77 -6.02
N ALA A 144 16.13 -7.19 -5.87
CA ALA A 144 15.66 -7.95 -4.72
C ALA A 144 16.45 -9.26 -4.55
N LEU A 145 16.60 -10.01 -5.64
CA LEU A 145 17.34 -11.27 -5.66
C LEU A 145 18.80 -11.08 -5.26
N ALA A 146 19.46 -10.06 -5.81
CA ALA A 146 20.86 -9.76 -5.47
C ALA A 146 21.04 -9.41 -3.99
N ILE A 147 20.11 -8.64 -3.40
CA ILE A 147 20.15 -8.27 -1.98
C ILE A 147 19.93 -9.52 -1.11
N ILE A 148 18.88 -10.30 -1.41
CA ILE A 148 18.51 -11.47 -0.61
C ILE A 148 19.55 -12.58 -0.74
N ALA A 149 20.12 -12.80 -1.92
CA ALA A 149 21.20 -13.77 -2.12
C ALA A 149 22.45 -13.45 -1.29
N ASN A 150 22.73 -12.16 -1.07
CA ASN A 150 23.90 -11.70 -0.33
C ASN A 150 23.67 -11.62 1.19
N ARG A 151 22.46 -11.25 1.63
CA ARG A 151 22.11 -10.96 3.04
C ARG A 151 21.23 -12.02 3.69
N GLY A 152 20.71 -12.95 2.91
CA GLY A 152 19.68 -13.90 3.35
C GLY A 152 18.28 -13.29 3.44
N SER A 153 17.27 -14.15 3.57
CA SER A 153 15.87 -13.74 3.77
C SER A 153 15.63 -13.40 5.23
N SER A 154 15.18 -12.18 5.50
CA SER A 154 14.74 -11.72 6.83
C SER A 154 13.79 -10.53 6.68
N LEU A 155 12.96 -10.25 7.70
CA LEU A 155 12.06 -9.10 7.67
C LEU A 155 12.76 -7.76 7.43
N PRO A 156 13.90 -7.45 8.09
CA PRO A 156 14.63 -6.20 7.81
C PRO A 156 15.10 -6.11 6.36
N VAL A 157 15.63 -7.19 5.79
CA VAL A 157 16.05 -7.23 4.37
C VAL A 157 14.86 -7.03 3.44
N LEU A 158 13.72 -7.65 3.75
CA LEU A 158 12.48 -7.45 2.99
C LEU A 158 12.04 -5.98 3.01
N PHE A 159 12.08 -5.31 4.16
CA PHE A 159 11.76 -3.88 4.24
C PHE A 159 12.74 -3.00 3.45
N VAL A 160 14.02 -3.32 3.41
CA VAL A 160 14.98 -2.63 2.55
C VAL A 160 14.62 -2.81 1.07
N VAL A 161 14.28 -4.01 0.65
CA VAL A 161 13.83 -4.29 -0.72
C VAL A 161 12.55 -3.50 -1.05
N LEU A 162 11.55 -3.50 -0.15
CA LEU A 162 10.31 -2.74 -0.32
C LEU A 162 10.56 -1.22 -0.38
N ALA A 163 11.46 -0.70 0.45
CA ALA A 163 11.86 0.69 0.40
C ALA A 163 12.47 1.04 -0.96
N LEU A 164 13.41 0.23 -1.44
CA LEU A 164 14.07 0.44 -2.74
C LEU A 164 13.10 0.36 -3.91
N THR A 165 12.10 -0.50 -3.88
CA THR A 165 11.12 -0.61 -4.97
C THR A 165 10.14 0.56 -5.04
N GLY A 166 9.78 1.16 -3.90
CA GLY A 166 8.70 2.15 -3.81
C GLY A 166 9.14 3.61 -3.81
N TRP A 167 10.34 3.93 -3.27
CA TRP A 167 10.74 5.32 -3.07
C TRP A 167 10.82 6.16 -4.35
N ALA A 168 11.29 5.57 -5.45
CA ALA A 168 11.50 6.29 -6.71
C ALA A 168 10.20 6.77 -7.34
N VAL A 169 9.15 5.94 -7.31
CA VAL A 169 7.80 6.31 -7.78
C VAL A 169 7.23 7.41 -6.90
N CYS A 170 7.33 7.28 -5.57
CA CYS A 170 6.88 8.30 -4.63
C CYS A 170 7.63 9.62 -4.81
N ALA A 171 8.96 9.56 -4.99
CA ALA A 171 9.79 10.75 -5.22
C ALA A 171 9.42 11.46 -6.52
N ARG A 172 9.20 10.72 -7.62
CA ARG A 172 8.82 11.28 -8.92
C ARG A 172 7.49 12.06 -8.85
N VAL A 173 6.47 11.46 -8.25
CA VAL A 173 5.15 12.09 -8.13
C VAL A 173 5.21 13.29 -7.20
N THR A 174 5.84 13.14 -6.04
CA THR A 174 5.98 14.22 -5.05
C THR A 174 6.80 15.39 -5.59
N ARG A 175 7.88 15.11 -6.35
CA ARG A 175 8.68 16.14 -7.04
C ARG A 175 7.82 16.96 -7.98
N SER A 176 7.04 16.33 -8.85
CA SER A 176 6.17 17.02 -9.81
C SER A 176 5.11 17.87 -9.10
N ALA A 177 4.48 17.33 -8.07
CA ALA A 177 3.49 18.06 -7.27
C ALA A 177 4.12 19.25 -6.51
N THR A 178 5.34 19.08 -5.98
CA THR A 178 6.08 20.15 -5.30
C THR A 178 6.44 21.28 -6.26
N MET A 179 6.88 20.98 -7.48
CA MET A 179 7.18 22.00 -8.51
C MET A 179 5.93 22.84 -8.82
N ALA A 180 4.76 22.20 -8.95
CA ALA A 180 3.51 22.89 -9.21
C ALA A 180 3.06 23.78 -8.02
N ILE A 181 3.29 23.35 -6.76
CA ILE A 181 2.96 24.15 -5.58
C ILE A 181 3.91 25.34 -5.45
N ARG A 182 5.20 25.15 -5.70
CA ARG A 182 6.22 26.20 -5.61
C ARG A 182 5.91 27.40 -6.51
N GLU A 183 5.27 27.19 -7.65
CA GLU A 183 4.92 28.23 -8.63
C GLU A 183 3.56 28.93 -8.33
N ARG A 184 2.91 28.62 -7.20
CA ARG A 184 1.68 29.31 -6.81
C ARG A 184 1.97 30.68 -6.21
N GLN A 185 1.09 31.64 -6.46
CA GLN A 185 1.21 33.03 -6.01
C GLN A 185 1.43 33.17 -4.49
N PHE A 186 0.81 32.31 -3.67
CA PHE A 186 0.98 32.36 -2.23
C PHE A 186 2.43 32.09 -1.78
N VAL A 187 3.19 31.25 -2.52
CA VAL A 187 4.61 30.99 -2.23
C VAL A 187 5.45 32.21 -2.51
N PHE A 188 5.18 32.93 -3.61
CA PHE A 188 5.82 34.21 -3.93
C PHE A 188 5.51 35.26 -2.85
N GLY A 189 4.26 35.35 -2.39
CA GLY A 189 3.87 36.25 -1.32
C GLY A 189 4.60 35.96 -0.01
N LEU A 190 4.76 34.69 0.37
CA LEU A 190 5.52 34.30 1.56
C LEU A 190 7.00 34.69 1.48
N ARG A 191 7.63 34.51 0.32
CA ARG A 191 9.01 34.97 0.08
C ARG A 191 9.14 36.48 0.19
N ALA A 192 8.21 37.23 -0.45
CA ALA A 192 8.19 38.68 -0.37
C ALA A 192 8.00 39.19 1.08
N ALA A 193 7.24 38.44 1.91
CA ALA A 193 7.08 38.70 3.33
C ALA A 193 8.28 38.26 4.21
N GLY A 194 9.39 37.78 3.61
CA GLY A 194 10.62 37.42 4.32
C GLY A 194 10.58 36.04 5.01
N ALA A 195 9.65 35.15 4.66
CA ALA A 195 9.62 33.80 5.22
C ALA A 195 10.82 32.98 4.73
N SER A 196 11.50 32.28 5.62
CA SER A 196 12.63 31.41 5.27
C SER A 196 12.17 30.19 4.47
N GLU A 197 13.01 29.72 3.53
CA GLU A 197 12.72 28.58 2.65
C GLU A 197 12.32 27.31 3.45
N PRO A 198 13.01 26.89 4.53
CA PRO A 198 12.57 25.76 5.32
C PRO A 198 11.17 25.96 5.91
N ARG A 199 10.83 27.19 6.39
CA ARG A 199 9.50 27.48 6.92
C ARG A 199 8.42 27.33 5.82
N ILE A 200 8.71 27.78 4.61
CA ILE A 200 7.80 27.61 3.46
C ILE A 200 7.60 26.14 3.16
N VAL A 201 8.67 25.33 3.11
CA VAL A 201 8.61 23.90 2.81
C VAL A 201 7.80 23.15 3.87
N PHE A 202 8.19 23.24 5.15
CA PHE A 202 7.58 22.42 6.18
C PHE A 202 6.19 22.89 6.59
N ARG A 203 5.91 24.20 6.56
CA ARG A 203 4.63 24.75 7.03
C ARG A 203 3.61 24.98 5.93
N HIS A 204 4.05 25.06 4.67
CA HIS A 204 3.14 25.38 3.58
C HIS A 204 3.17 24.36 2.43
N VAL A 205 4.34 23.93 1.96
CA VAL A 205 4.43 22.98 0.84
C VAL A 205 4.04 21.57 1.29
N LEU A 206 4.66 21.05 2.33
CA LEU A 206 4.45 19.69 2.81
C LEU A 206 2.98 19.41 3.22
N PRO A 207 2.29 20.29 3.98
CA PRO A 207 0.87 20.10 4.27
C PRO A 207 -0.03 20.15 3.03
N ASN A 208 0.33 20.94 2.01
CA ASN A 208 -0.40 20.97 0.75
C ASN A 208 -0.20 19.70 -0.11
N LEU A 209 0.83 18.92 0.16
CA LEU A 209 1.08 17.61 -0.45
C LEU A 209 0.38 16.46 0.30
N ALA A 210 -0.16 16.69 1.50
CA ALA A 210 -0.70 15.63 2.35
C ALA A 210 -1.72 14.75 1.61
N GLY A 211 -2.65 15.34 0.86
CA GLY A 211 -3.63 14.58 0.07
C GLY A 211 -2.96 13.66 -0.96
N THR A 212 -1.99 14.17 -1.70
CA THR A 212 -1.22 13.39 -2.68
C THR A 212 -0.39 12.29 -1.99
N THR A 213 0.24 12.60 -0.87
CA THR A 213 1.07 11.65 -0.11
C THR A 213 0.23 10.53 0.50
N VAL A 214 -0.96 10.83 1.06
CA VAL A 214 -1.88 9.82 1.60
C VAL A 214 -2.37 8.89 0.49
N ALA A 215 -2.75 9.43 -0.64
CA ALA A 215 -3.22 8.62 -1.76
C ALA A 215 -2.09 7.75 -2.36
N LEU A 216 -0.88 8.30 -2.52
CA LEU A 216 0.30 7.48 -2.86
C LEU A 216 0.55 6.39 -1.82
N GLY A 217 0.31 6.71 -0.55
CA GLY A 217 0.45 5.77 0.55
C GLY A 217 -0.44 4.55 0.41
N THR A 218 -1.70 4.75 0.12
CA THR A 218 -2.63 3.63 -0.08
C THR A 218 -2.23 2.76 -1.26
N LEU A 219 -1.87 3.35 -2.40
CA LEU A 219 -1.37 2.61 -3.56
C LEU A 219 -0.08 1.83 -3.22
N GLN A 220 0.80 2.43 -2.42
CA GLN A 220 2.06 1.79 -2.03
C GLN A 220 1.85 0.61 -1.08
N VAL A 221 0.80 0.61 -0.23
CA VAL A 221 0.42 -0.56 0.58
C VAL A 221 0.09 -1.74 -0.32
N GLY A 222 -0.76 -1.55 -1.33
CA GLY A 222 -1.10 -2.59 -2.30
C GLY A 222 0.13 -3.12 -3.04
N THR A 223 1.00 -2.22 -3.49
CA THR A 223 2.26 -2.59 -4.16
C THR A 223 3.18 -3.38 -3.24
N ALA A 224 3.34 -2.98 -1.98
CA ALA A 224 4.19 -3.68 -1.00
C ALA A 224 3.68 -5.10 -0.74
N ILE A 225 2.36 -5.30 -0.61
CA ILE A 225 1.75 -6.63 -0.45
C ILE A 225 2.01 -7.50 -1.67
N LEU A 226 1.82 -6.97 -2.89
CA LEU A 226 2.08 -7.74 -4.13
C LEU A 226 3.55 -8.11 -4.28
N VAL A 227 4.47 -7.19 -4.00
CA VAL A 227 5.92 -7.42 -4.08
C VAL A 227 6.35 -8.47 -3.05
N GLU A 228 5.88 -8.36 -1.79
CA GLU A 228 6.14 -9.35 -0.75
C GLU A 228 5.60 -10.73 -1.17
N SER A 229 4.35 -10.79 -1.62
CA SER A 229 3.73 -12.05 -2.03
C SER A 229 4.47 -12.70 -3.21
N ALA A 230 4.92 -11.90 -4.18
CA ALA A 230 5.73 -12.40 -5.29
C ALA A 230 7.10 -12.93 -4.83
N LEU A 231 7.77 -12.21 -3.92
CA LEU A 231 9.04 -12.66 -3.34
C LEU A 231 8.86 -13.92 -2.49
N SER A 232 7.83 -13.98 -1.66
CA SER A 232 7.49 -15.16 -0.85
C SER A 232 7.16 -16.37 -1.72
N PHE A 233 6.40 -16.16 -2.80
CA PHE A 233 6.09 -17.20 -3.80
C PHE A 233 7.35 -17.78 -4.46
N LEU A 234 8.37 -16.94 -4.69
CA LEU A 234 9.68 -17.37 -5.21
C LEU A 234 10.61 -17.94 -4.14
N GLY A 235 10.15 -18.08 -2.89
CA GLY A 235 10.97 -18.57 -1.76
C GLY A 235 11.94 -17.51 -1.20
N LEU A 236 11.80 -16.26 -1.59
CA LEU A 236 12.68 -15.14 -1.21
C LEU A 236 12.06 -14.20 -0.15
N GLY A 237 10.86 -14.50 0.31
CA GLY A 237 10.11 -13.66 1.23
C GLY A 237 10.31 -14.02 2.71
N VAL A 238 9.20 -14.16 3.39
CA VAL A 238 9.15 -14.48 4.83
C VAL A 238 9.60 -15.90 5.09
N VAL A 239 10.44 -16.08 6.12
CA VAL A 239 11.04 -17.38 6.50
C VAL A 239 10.33 -17.95 7.72
N PRO A 240 10.09 -19.27 7.79
CA PRO A 240 9.57 -19.92 9.00
C PRO A 240 10.34 -19.53 10.27
N PRO A 241 9.68 -19.42 11.44
CA PRO A 241 8.29 -19.83 11.73
C PRO A 241 7.21 -18.80 11.33
N MET A 242 7.59 -17.67 10.72
CA MET A 242 6.64 -16.67 10.27
C MET A 242 6.02 -17.07 8.92
N ASN A 243 4.71 -16.84 8.80
CA ASN A 243 3.97 -17.05 7.55
C ASN A 243 3.26 -15.77 7.12
N SER A 244 3.25 -15.54 5.79
CA SER A 244 2.43 -14.54 5.12
C SER A 244 1.43 -15.21 4.17
N TRP A 245 0.45 -14.48 3.67
CA TRP A 245 -0.40 -15.03 2.61
C TRP A 245 0.39 -15.40 1.34
N GLY A 246 1.47 -14.66 1.04
CA GLY A 246 2.38 -15.00 -0.05
C GLY A 246 3.09 -16.33 0.15
N SER A 247 3.60 -16.62 1.36
CA SER A 247 4.23 -17.91 1.67
C SER A 247 3.23 -19.07 1.72
N MET A 248 1.99 -18.83 2.17
CA MET A 248 0.91 -19.82 2.08
C MET A 248 0.57 -20.15 0.62
N LEU A 249 0.51 -19.15 -0.25
CA LEU A 249 0.30 -19.35 -1.68
C LEU A 249 1.41 -20.22 -2.30
N ALA A 250 2.67 -19.96 -1.95
CA ALA A 250 3.82 -20.76 -2.38
C ALA A 250 3.71 -22.21 -1.90
N SER A 251 3.40 -22.45 -0.62
CA SER A 251 3.26 -23.80 -0.07
C SER A 251 2.07 -24.57 -0.66
N GLY A 252 1.02 -23.87 -1.07
CA GLY A 252 -0.16 -24.47 -1.69
C GLY A 252 0.00 -24.75 -3.20
N GLN A 253 1.04 -24.24 -3.84
CA GLN A 253 1.27 -24.43 -5.28
C GLN A 253 1.47 -25.92 -5.62
N ASP A 254 2.26 -26.64 -4.84
CA ASP A 254 2.52 -28.06 -5.06
C ASP A 254 1.33 -28.95 -4.70
N GLU A 255 0.34 -28.41 -4.00
CA GLU A 255 -0.83 -29.11 -3.48
C GLU A 255 -2.11 -28.85 -4.30
N LEU A 256 -2.05 -28.07 -5.38
CA LEU A 256 -3.22 -27.65 -6.17
C LEU A 256 -4.10 -28.82 -6.66
N GLY A 257 -3.49 -29.96 -6.97
CA GLY A 257 -4.21 -31.15 -7.44
C GLY A 257 -4.97 -31.92 -6.35
N GLN A 258 -4.60 -31.73 -5.07
CA GLN A 258 -5.15 -32.50 -3.94
C GLN A 258 -5.82 -31.62 -2.90
N ALA A 259 -5.28 -30.39 -2.66
CA ALA A 259 -5.70 -29.48 -1.62
C ALA A 259 -5.66 -28.01 -2.11
N TRP A 260 -6.39 -27.73 -3.18
CA TRP A 260 -6.40 -26.43 -3.86
C TRP A 260 -6.76 -25.26 -2.91
N TRP A 261 -7.48 -25.50 -1.83
CA TRP A 261 -7.92 -24.49 -0.85
C TRP A 261 -6.76 -23.81 -0.13
N ILE A 262 -5.61 -24.51 0.01
CA ILE A 262 -4.41 -23.95 0.67
C ILE A 262 -3.88 -22.73 -0.10
N ALA A 263 -3.93 -22.75 -1.43
CA ALA A 263 -3.51 -21.63 -2.28
C ALA A 263 -4.66 -20.65 -2.57
N PHE A 264 -5.89 -21.15 -2.70
CA PHE A 264 -7.04 -20.36 -3.11
C PHE A 264 -7.40 -19.26 -2.12
N PHE A 265 -7.54 -19.59 -0.83
CA PHE A 265 -7.94 -18.61 0.17
C PHE A 265 -6.95 -17.46 0.34
N PRO A 266 -5.63 -17.69 0.50
CA PRO A 266 -4.68 -16.58 0.57
C PRO A 266 -4.58 -15.79 -0.73
N GLY A 267 -4.65 -16.44 -1.90
CA GLY A 267 -4.65 -15.76 -3.19
C GLY A 267 -5.85 -14.84 -3.37
N LEU A 268 -7.05 -15.32 -3.00
CA LEU A 268 -8.26 -14.50 -3.00
C LEU A 268 -8.16 -13.32 -2.02
N ALA A 269 -7.62 -13.56 -0.84
CA ALA A 269 -7.45 -12.51 0.18
C ALA A 269 -6.48 -11.41 -0.28
N ILE A 270 -5.33 -11.78 -0.85
CA ILE A 270 -4.38 -10.82 -1.44
C ILE A 270 -5.07 -9.98 -2.52
N THR A 271 -5.79 -10.65 -3.44
CA THR A 271 -6.49 -9.97 -4.54
C THR A 271 -7.52 -8.96 -4.02
N LEU A 272 -8.36 -9.39 -3.09
CA LEU A 272 -9.40 -8.53 -2.50
C LEU A 272 -8.80 -7.39 -1.68
N LEU A 273 -7.79 -7.66 -0.87
CA LEU A 273 -7.12 -6.64 -0.05
C LEU A 273 -6.48 -5.57 -0.93
N VAL A 274 -5.71 -5.96 -1.94
CA VAL A 274 -5.05 -5.04 -2.87
C VAL A 274 -6.09 -4.24 -3.66
N LEU A 275 -7.15 -4.88 -4.14
CA LEU A 275 -8.24 -4.19 -4.84
C LEU A 275 -8.90 -3.12 -3.95
N LEU A 276 -9.25 -3.48 -2.71
CA LEU A 276 -9.89 -2.57 -1.76
C LEU A 276 -8.97 -1.39 -1.39
N VAL A 277 -7.68 -1.65 -1.16
CA VAL A 277 -6.70 -0.61 -0.84
C VAL A 277 -6.52 0.35 -2.03
N ASN A 278 -6.42 -0.17 -3.26
CA ASN A 278 -6.29 0.66 -4.46
C ASN A 278 -7.55 1.51 -4.71
N LEU A 279 -8.75 0.91 -4.60
CA LEU A 279 -10.01 1.65 -4.72
C LEU A 279 -10.15 2.74 -3.64
N LEU A 280 -9.70 2.46 -2.43
CA LEU A 280 -9.66 3.47 -1.35
C LEU A 280 -8.69 4.60 -1.71
N GLY A 281 -7.51 4.28 -2.24
CA GLY A 281 -6.53 5.25 -2.71
C GLY A 281 -7.10 6.19 -3.78
N ASP A 282 -7.78 5.64 -4.78
CA ASP A 282 -8.43 6.40 -5.85
C ASP A 282 -9.56 7.29 -5.32
N ALA A 283 -10.35 6.78 -4.36
CA ALA A 283 -11.40 7.55 -3.72
C ALA A 283 -10.83 8.72 -2.89
N LEU A 284 -9.70 8.52 -2.21
CA LEU A 284 -9.00 9.57 -1.47
C LEU A 284 -8.39 10.63 -2.41
N LEU A 285 -7.79 10.23 -3.54
CA LEU A 285 -7.31 11.16 -4.56
C LEU A 285 -8.43 12.05 -5.09
N THR A 286 -9.57 11.45 -5.43
CA THR A 286 -10.72 12.20 -5.95
C THR A 286 -11.33 13.12 -4.91
N HIS A 287 -11.27 12.77 -3.63
CA HIS A 287 -11.77 13.62 -2.54
C HIS A 287 -10.91 14.87 -2.33
N HIS A 288 -9.59 14.79 -2.54
CA HIS A 288 -8.66 15.89 -2.33
C HIS A 288 -8.40 16.73 -3.58
N ASP A 289 -8.97 16.39 -4.77
CA ASP A 289 -8.82 17.18 -6.00
C ASP A 289 -9.90 18.26 -6.12
N PRO A 290 -9.57 19.54 -5.87
CA PRO A 290 -10.55 20.64 -5.95
C PRO A 290 -11.02 20.94 -7.38
N ARG A 291 -10.35 20.40 -8.42
CA ARG A 291 -10.70 20.67 -9.83
C ARG A 291 -11.94 19.89 -10.28
N LYS A 292 -12.22 18.73 -9.71
CA LYS A 292 -13.43 17.92 -10.01
C LYS A 292 -14.70 18.45 -9.32
N ALA A 293 -14.59 19.34 -8.36
CA ALA A 293 -15.74 19.99 -7.72
C ALA A 293 -16.37 21.10 -8.58
N ARG A 294 -15.77 21.43 -9.73
CA ARG A 294 -16.21 22.51 -10.64
C ARG A 294 -16.92 22.03 -11.93
N ARG A 295 -17.15 20.71 -12.07
CA ARG A 295 -17.95 20.16 -13.19
C ARG A 295 -19.31 19.65 -12.72
#